data_fff2a9300fda3d720b6614f68dd2d8e3
#
_entry.id   fff2a9300fda3d720b6614f68dd2d8e3
#
_cell.length_a   1.000
_cell.length_b   1.000
_cell.length_c   1.000
_cell.angle_alpha   90.00
_cell.angle_beta   90.00
_cell.angle_gamma   90.00
#
_symmetry.space_group_name_H-M   'P 1'
#
loop_
_entity.id
_entity.type
_entity.pdbx_description
1 polymer ?
#
loop_
_entity_poly.entity_id
_entity_poly.type
_entity_poly.pdbx_seq_one_letter_code
_entity_poly.pdbx_strand_id
1 'polypeptide(L)'
;PPPPAADAMNPSPVPKLAGVAVLLFVGLIVLSASSYVIEPGTRGLKVTLGKTADQFLPEGFGFKTPFVTSIVAVNVRQKTQSVRADCFSSDLQQVKIDLRVLYRVPESSVVQIYREFAGDPFDSLIAPRVQEAIKEVTALLTAEQIVKKREEIKTKALAAAAHKIGALLHVEDIVVRDINLSNELEKAIEAKMVAEQQANQARFTQIQTQVEAETAIISAKGEAEAIRVRGEALRLSPSFLRWKIVERWNGRSPMVVPSGPENSGAALLLPVLA
;
A
#
# COMPACT_ATOMS: atom_id res chain seq x y z
N PRO A 1 13.91 44.50 101.83
CA PRO A 1 14.46 44.15 100.53
C PRO A 1 13.32 44.11 99.50
N PRO A 2 13.50 44.79 98.35
CA PRO A 2 12.52 44.78 97.27
C PRO A 2 12.55 43.50 96.55
N PRO A 3 11.44 43.05 95.92
CA PRO A 3 11.38 41.84 95.17
C PRO A 3 12.17 42.00 93.84
N PRO A 4 12.73 40.91 93.29
CA PRO A 4 13.50 40.96 92.07
C PRO A 4 12.61 41.32 90.91
N ALA A 5 13.12 42.15 90.03
CA ALA A 5 12.51 42.58 88.76
C ALA A 5 12.31 41.28 87.84
N ALA A 6 11.08 41.15 87.38
CA ALA A 6 10.75 40.15 86.35
C ALA A 6 11.53 40.40 85.07
N ASP A 7 12.39 39.47 84.71
CA ASP A 7 13.06 39.41 83.45
C ASP A 7 12.05 39.51 82.33
N ALA A 8 12.11 40.58 81.55
CA ALA A 8 11.38 40.73 80.30
C ALA A 8 11.91 39.67 79.30
N MET A 9 11.19 38.57 79.17
CA MET A 9 11.43 37.54 78.17
C MET A 9 11.43 38.18 76.80
N ASN A 10 12.62 38.37 76.26
CA ASN A 10 12.82 38.78 74.86
C ASN A 10 12.21 37.71 73.98
N PRO A 11 11.20 38.00 73.06
CA PRO A 11 10.60 36.96 72.22
C PRO A 11 11.67 36.40 71.32
N SER A 12 11.94 35.09 71.54
CA SER A 12 12.91 34.35 70.75
C SER A 12 12.65 34.50 69.24
N PRO A 13 13.66 34.71 68.41
CA PRO A 13 13.50 34.89 66.95
C PRO A 13 13.00 33.61 66.23
N VAL A 14 12.90 32.50 66.93
CA VAL A 14 12.49 31.19 66.41
C VAL A 14 11.14 31.18 65.70
N PRO A 15 10.03 31.83 66.27
CA PRO A 15 8.74 31.78 65.56
C PRO A 15 8.75 32.66 64.27
N LYS A 16 9.56 33.71 64.19
CA LYS A 16 9.69 34.51 62.99
C LYS A 16 10.46 33.77 61.88
N LEU A 17 11.53 33.04 62.26
CA LEU A 17 12.30 32.22 61.33
C LEU A 17 11.46 31.04 60.80
N ALA A 18 10.67 30.39 61.65
CA ALA A 18 9.77 29.29 61.25
C ALA A 18 8.68 29.82 60.31
N GLY A 19 8.12 31.00 60.54
CA GLY A 19 7.14 31.60 59.60
C GLY A 19 7.73 31.92 58.23
N VAL A 20 8.96 32.44 58.18
CA VAL A 20 9.66 32.70 56.90
C VAL A 20 9.97 31.39 56.16
N ALA A 21 10.39 30.34 56.86
CA ALA A 21 10.64 29.04 56.28
C ALA A 21 9.37 28.40 55.67
N VAL A 22 8.24 28.52 56.38
CA VAL A 22 6.94 28.05 55.85
C VAL A 22 6.51 28.86 54.61
N LEU A 23 6.66 30.18 54.60
CA LEU A 23 6.35 31.00 53.45
C LEU A 23 7.22 30.69 52.24
N LEU A 24 8.53 30.43 52.45
CA LEU A 24 9.43 30.01 51.37
C LEU A 24 9.05 28.62 50.85
N PHE A 25 8.69 27.69 51.70
CA PHE A 25 8.26 26.34 51.32
C PHE A 25 6.96 26.39 50.51
N VAL A 26 5.95 27.15 50.96
CA VAL A 26 4.71 27.37 50.21
C VAL A 26 4.99 28.09 48.87
N GLY A 27 5.88 29.07 48.84
CA GLY A 27 6.30 29.73 47.62
C GLY A 27 6.94 28.79 46.62
N LEU A 28 7.78 27.86 47.11
CA LEU A 28 8.42 26.85 46.29
C LEU A 28 7.43 25.84 45.71
N ILE A 29 6.43 25.42 46.50
CA ILE A 29 5.32 24.57 46.05
C ILE A 29 4.51 25.29 44.95
N VAL A 30 4.14 26.54 45.14
CA VAL A 30 3.39 27.35 44.18
C VAL A 30 4.19 27.52 42.89
N LEU A 31 5.49 27.77 42.99
CA LEU A 31 6.37 27.91 41.82
C LEU A 31 6.49 26.60 41.04
N SER A 32 6.65 25.49 41.72
CA SER A 32 6.67 24.14 41.10
C SER A 32 5.35 23.81 40.43
N ALA A 33 4.21 24.11 41.04
CA ALA A 33 2.87 23.87 40.50
C ALA A 33 2.53 24.82 39.35
N SER A 34 3.27 25.92 39.19
CA SER A 34 3.09 26.90 38.12
C SER A 34 3.77 26.54 36.81
N SER A 35 4.74 25.65 36.83
CA SER A 35 5.45 25.24 35.63
C SER A 35 4.69 24.16 34.84
N TYR A 36 4.85 24.14 33.50
CA TYR A 36 4.39 23.07 32.63
C TYR A 36 5.36 22.89 31.47
N VAL A 37 5.38 21.67 30.94
CA VAL A 37 6.14 21.31 29.74
C VAL A 37 5.17 20.68 28.73
N ILE A 38 5.22 21.12 27.48
CA ILE A 38 4.47 20.55 26.38
C ILE A 38 5.48 19.81 25.52
N GLU A 39 5.26 18.49 25.33
CA GLU A 39 6.14 17.64 24.55
C GLU A 39 6.10 18.00 23.06
N PRO A 40 7.23 17.83 22.33
CA PRO A 40 7.26 18.00 20.88
C PRO A 40 6.23 17.12 20.18
N GLY A 41 5.50 17.69 19.21
CA GLY A 41 4.42 17.01 18.48
C GLY A 41 3.09 16.95 19.23
N THR A 42 2.97 17.72 20.32
CA THR A 42 1.70 18.02 20.99
C THR A 42 1.47 19.53 21.02
N ARG A 43 0.21 19.94 21.17
CA ARG A 43 -0.16 21.34 21.38
C ARG A 43 -0.94 21.44 22.68
N GLY A 44 -0.57 22.41 23.51
CA GLY A 44 -1.22 22.63 24.79
C GLY A 44 -2.48 23.48 24.64
N LEU A 45 -3.55 23.08 25.32
CA LEU A 45 -4.75 23.89 25.46
C LEU A 45 -4.87 24.39 26.92
N LYS A 46 -4.96 25.70 27.07
CA LYS A 46 -5.16 26.32 28.37
C LYS A 46 -6.64 26.25 28.76
N VAL A 47 -6.95 25.52 29.81
CA VAL A 47 -8.30 25.46 30.38
C VAL A 47 -8.29 26.13 31.74
N THR A 48 -9.01 27.27 31.87
CA THR A 48 -9.09 28.04 33.07
C THR A 48 -10.52 27.98 33.63
N LEU A 49 -10.69 27.38 34.81
CA LEU A 49 -12.01 27.21 35.45
C LEU A 49 -13.04 26.59 34.48
N GLY A 50 -12.63 25.58 33.70
CA GLY A 50 -13.51 24.91 32.74
C GLY A 50 -13.68 25.62 31.39
N LYS A 51 -13.14 26.83 31.23
CA LYS A 51 -13.20 27.58 29.99
C LYS A 51 -11.92 27.36 29.16
N THR A 52 -12.06 26.82 27.94
CA THR A 52 -10.95 26.61 27.01
C THR A 52 -10.56 27.92 26.35
N ALA A 53 -9.27 28.24 26.30
CA ALA A 53 -8.75 29.39 25.57
C ALA A 53 -8.94 29.19 24.05
N ASP A 54 -9.03 30.30 23.30
CA ASP A 54 -9.20 30.31 21.84
C ASP A 54 -7.88 30.07 21.07
N GLN A 55 -6.76 30.05 21.80
CA GLN A 55 -5.43 29.87 21.24
C GLN A 55 -4.78 28.63 21.87
N PHE A 56 -4.06 27.87 21.05
CA PHE A 56 -3.22 26.80 21.54
C PHE A 56 -1.85 27.31 21.97
N LEU A 57 -1.20 26.58 22.85
CA LEU A 57 0.17 26.83 23.29
C LEU A 57 1.12 25.96 22.47
N PRO A 58 2.24 26.54 21.99
CA PRO A 58 3.27 25.78 21.30
C PRO A 58 3.98 24.82 22.26
N GLU A 59 4.76 23.90 21.70
CA GLU A 59 5.65 23.01 22.46
C GLU A 59 6.71 23.81 23.22
N GLY A 60 7.14 23.27 24.36
CA GLY A 60 8.18 23.85 25.19
C GLY A 60 7.74 24.06 26.63
N PHE A 61 8.55 24.84 27.34
CA PHE A 61 8.36 25.16 28.76
C PHE A 61 7.57 26.46 28.91
N GLY A 62 6.68 26.51 29.91
CA GLY A 62 5.93 27.71 30.23
C GLY A 62 5.41 27.76 31.66
N PHE A 63 4.73 28.86 32.00
CA PHE A 63 4.13 29.07 33.32
C PHE A 63 2.61 29.16 33.20
N LYS A 64 1.91 28.56 34.14
CA LYS A 64 0.45 28.64 34.30
C LYS A 64 0.08 29.11 35.68
N THR A 65 -1.13 29.64 35.85
CA THR A 65 -1.67 29.99 37.19
C THR A 65 -2.01 28.68 37.90
N PRO A 66 -1.30 28.34 39.01
CA PRO A 66 -1.57 27.11 39.73
C PRO A 66 -2.99 27.08 40.28
N PHE A 67 -3.55 25.89 40.46
CA PHE A 67 -4.90 25.59 40.97
C PHE A 67 -6.08 26.05 40.10
N VAL A 68 -5.90 27.06 39.26
CA VAL A 68 -6.97 27.68 38.44
C VAL A 68 -6.90 27.22 36.97
N THR A 69 -5.68 26.97 36.49
CA THR A 69 -5.44 26.65 35.07
C THR A 69 -4.86 25.26 34.95
N SER A 70 -5.47 24.46 34.08
CA SER A 70 -4.93 23.19 33.61
C SER A 70 -4.47 23.31 32.16
N ILE A 71 -3.42 22.58 31.80
CA ILE A 71 -2.97 22.43 30.42
C ILE A 71 -3.31 21.03 29.96
N VAL A 72 -4.05 20.94 28.86
CA VAL A 72 -4.37 19.68 28.21
C VAL A 72 -3.55 19.54 26.92
N ALA A 73 -2.78 18.48 26.81
CA ALA A 73 -1.97 18.23 25.63
C ALA A 73 -2.79 17.44 24.60
N VAL A 74 -2.89 17.98 23.37
CA VAL A 74 -3.52 17.34 22.23
C VAL A 74 -2.42 16.92 21.25
N ASN A 75 -2.40 15.66 20.87
CA ASN A 75 -1.41 15.12 19.95
C ASN A 75 -1.75 15.53 18.50
N VAL A 76 -0.81 16.19 17.83
CA VAL A 76 -0.92 16.64 16.44
C VAL A 76 -0.10 15.78 15.47
N ARG A 77 0.61 14.77 15.99
CA ARG A 77 1.33 13.80 15.16
C ARG A 77 0.35 12.93 14.38
N GLN A 78 0.85 12.36 13.32
CA GLN A 78 0.12 11.35 12.57
C GLN A 78 -0.20 10.15 13.47
N LYS A 79 -1.46 9.74 13.47
CA LYS A 79 -1.97 8.56 14.16
C LYS A 79 -2.51 7.56 13.15
N THR A 80 -2.37 6.29 13.48
CA THR A 80 -2.94 5.19 12.70
C THR A 80 -3.90 4.42 13.59
N GLN A 81 -5.16 4.30 13.17
CA GLN A 81 -6.15 3.53 13.90
C GLN A 81 -6.91 2.59 12.96
N SER A 82 -7.42 1.47 13.50
CA SER A 82 -8.14 0.46 12.75
C SER A 82 -9.64 0.73 12.79
N VAL A 83 -10.28 0.60 11.62
CA VAL A 83 -11.73 0.70 11.46
C VAL A 83 -12.22 -0.57 10.78
N ARG A 84 -13.32 -1.14 11.27
CA ARG A 84 -14.05 -2.23 10.62
C ARG A 84 -15.29 -1.68 9.99
N ALA A 85 -15.53 -2.06 8.74
CA ALA A 85 -16.74 -1.69 8.02
C ALA A 85 -17.45 -2.95 7.53
N ASP A 86 -18.69 -3.15 7.98
CA ASP A 86 -19.59 -4.16 7.44
C ASP A 86 -20.37 -3.50 6.29
N CYS A 87 -20.15 -4.01 5.07
CA CYS A 87 -20.65 -3.44 3.84
C CYS A 87 -21.43 -4.46 3.04
N PHE A 88 -22.21 -3.98 2.08
CA PHE A 88 -22.82 -4.80 1.05
C PHE A 88 -22.28 -4.38 -0.30
N SER A 89 -22.03 -5.36 -1.17
CA SER A 89 -21.71 -5.15 -2.56
C SER A 89 -22.95 -4.89 -3.41
N SER A 90 -22.79 -4.49 -4.67
CA SER A 90 -23.91 -4.28 -5.60
C SER A 90 -24.73 -5.54 -5.86
N ASP A 91 -24.15 -6.71 -5.71
CA ASP A 91 -24.77 -8.03 -5.80
C ASP A 91 -25.32 -8.54 -4.44
N LEU A 92 -25.53 -7.61 -3.48
CA LEU A 92 -26.12 -7.86 -2.15
C LEU A 92 -25.33 -8.87 -1.29
N GLN A 93 -24.05 -9.06 -1.57
CA GLN A 93 -23.18 -9.90 -0.76
C GLN A 93 -22.60 -9.12 0.41
N GLN A 94 -22.61 -9.73 1.60
CA GLN A 94 -22.00 -9.13 2.78
C GLN A 94 -20.50 -9.24 2.71
N VAL A 95 -19.82 -8.10 2.86
CA VAL A 95 -18.36 -7.97 2.85
C VAL A 95 -17.92 -7.24 4.10
N LYS A 96 -16.98 -7.82 4.84
CA LYS A 96 -16.35 -7.18 6.00
C LYS A 96 -14.97 -6.68 5.59
N ILE A 97 -14.72 -5.40 5.77
CA ILE A 97 -13.47 -4.75 5.37
C ILE A 97 -12.78 -4.20 6.60
N ASP A 98 -11.57 -4.68 6.86
CA ASP A 98 -10.68 -4.15 7.89
C ASP A 98 -9.76 -3.09 7.28
N LEU A 99 -9.81 -1.88 7.84
CA LEU A 99 -9.10 -0.72 7.35
C LEU A 99 -8.17 -0.17 8.42
N ARG A 100 -7.09 0.48 7.99
CA ARG A 100 -6.30 1.37 8.82
C ARG A 100 -6.39 2.78 8.25
N VAL A 101 -6.77 3.71 9.09
CA VAL A 101 -6.88 5.13 8.74
C VAL A 101 -5.70 5.87 9.34
N LEU A 102 -4.96 6.55 8.48
CA LEU A 102 -3.87 7.42 8.84
C LEU A 102 -4.40 8.85 8.82
N TYR A 103 -4.33 9.53 9.96
CA TYR A 103 -4.83 10.88 10.09
C TYR A 103 -3.96 11.72 11.02
N ARG A 104 -4.06 13.02 10.89
CA ARG A 104 -3.47 13.98 11.82
C ARG A 104 -4.45 15.13 12.08
N VAL A 105 -4.25 15.75 13.24
CA VAL A 105 -4.97 16.93 13.66
C VAL A 105 -4.17 18.17 13.20
N PRO A 106 -4.70 19.02 12.30
CA PRO A 106 -4.06 20.29 11.98
C PRO A 106 -4.00 21.20 13.23
N GLU A 107 -2.92 21.94 13.37
CA GLU A 107 -2.75 22.85 14.53
C GLU A 107 -3.89 23.86 14.66
N SER A 108 -4.38 24.36 13.53
CA SER A 108 -5.52 25.29 13.47
C SER A 108 -6.81 24.74 14.07
N SER A 109 -6.99 23.42 14.02
CA SER A 109 -8.22 22.74 14.44
C SER A 109 -8.15 22.19 15.89
N VAL A 110 -6.99 22.27 16.55
CA VAL A 110 -6.76 21.69 17.88
C VAL A 110 -7.78 22.17 18.91
N VAL A 111 -8.08 23.47 18.93
CA VAL A 111 -9.04 24.08 19.88
C VAL A 111 -10.44 23.57 19.63
N GLN A 112 -10.87 23.52 18.36
CA GLN A 112 -12.20 23.06 17.98
C GLN A 112 -12.37 21.56 18.27
N ILE A 113 -11.38 20.75 17.94
CA ILE A 113 -11.39 19.29 18.20
C ILE A 113 -11.48 19.02 19.70
N TYR A 114 -10.77 19.79 20.52
CA TYR A 114 -10.88 19.61 21.95
C TYR A 114 -12.27 19.98 22.49
N ARG A 115 -12.87 21.05 21.99
CA ARG A 115 -14.23 21.49 22.40
C ARG A 115 -15.33 20.53 21.98
N GLU A 116 -15.23 19.99 20.77
CA GLU A 116 -16.29 19.15 20.19
C GLU A 116 -16.09 17.65 20.49
N PHE A 117 -14.83 17.20 20.57
CA PHE A 117 -14.49 15.77 20.63
C PHE A 117 -13.56 15.42 21.82
N ALA A 118 -13.42 16.29 22.80
CA ALA A 118 -12.57 16.09 23.98
C ALA A 118 -11.10 15.71 23.63
N GLY A 119 -10.61 16.08 22.44
CA GLY A 119 -9.24 15.82 21.97
C GLY A 119 -9.03 14.50 21.25
N ASP A 120 -10.03 13.63 21.18
CA ASP A 120 -9.99 12.40 20.36
C ASP A 120 -11.19 12.32 19.41
N PRO A 121 -11.03 12.76 18.14
CA PRO A 121 -12.09 12.79 17.15
C PRO A 121 -12.30 11.45 16.43
N PHE A 122 -11.53 10.39 16.77
CA PHE A 122 -11.53 9.18 15.97
C PHE A 122 -12.88 8.46 15.98
N ASP A 123 -13.36 8.06 17.15
CA ASP A 123 -14.59 7.27 17.27
C ASP A 123 -15.85 8.08 16.95
N SER A 124 -15.80 9.39 17.20
CA SER A 124 -16.96 10.28 17.04
C SER A 124 -17.10 10.86 15.64
N LEU A 125 -16.00 11.06 14.91
CA LEU A 125 -16.01 11.72 13.61
C LEU A 125 -15.39 10.86 12.51
N ILE A 126 -14.14 10.39 12.69
CA ILE A 126 -13.40 9.73 11.61
C ILE A 126 -14.00 8.37 11.28
N ALA A 127 -14.15 7.49 12.26
CA ALA A 127 -14.60 6.12 12.04
C ALA A 127 -15.97 6.06 11.36
N PRO A 128 -17.03 6.80 11.79
CA PRO A 128 -18.31 6.80 11.11
C PRO A 128 -18.23 7.32 9.67
N ARG A 129 -17.45 8.37 9.41
CA ARG A 129 -17.33 8.97 8.06
C ARG A 129 -16.58 8.06 7.10
N VAL A 130 -15.53 7.40 7.59
CA VAL A 130 -14.79 6.40 6.79
C VAL A 130 -15.66 5.20 6.50
N GLN A 131 -16.40 4.69 7.49
CA GLN A 131 -17.34 3.58 7.28
C GLN A 131 -18.42 3.94 6.25
N GLU A 132 -18.98 5.14 6.33
CA GLU A 132 -19.95 5.64 5.37
C GLU A 132 -19.36 5.73 3.95
N ALA A 133 -18.16 6.29 3.82
CA ALA A 133 -17.45 6.41 2.54
C ALA A 133 -17.16 5.04 1.91
N ILE A 134 -16.72 4.07 2.72
CA ILE A 134 -16.49 2.70 2.24
C ILE A 134 -17.80 2.04 1.79
N LYS A 135 -18.87 2.16 2.58
CA LYS A 135 -20.18 1.61 2.21
C LYS A 135 -20.70 2.18 0.89
N GLU A 136 -20.51 3.46 0.67
CA GLU A 136 -20.89 4.13 -0.58
C GLU A 136 -20.11 3.58 -1.78
N VAL A 137 -18.80 3.42 -1.64
CA VAL A 137 -17.95 2.91 -2.72
C VAL A 137 -18.21 1.43 -2.99
N THR A 138 -18.37 0.61 -1.94
CA THR A 138 -18.59 -0.84 -2.09
C THR A 138 -19.96 -1.17 -2.68
N ALA A 139 -20.99 -0.36 -2.41
CA ALA A 139 -22.33 -0.53 -2.99
C ALA A 139 -22.37 -0.40 -4.52
N LEU A 140 -21.36 0.23 -5.12
CA LEU A 140 -21.22 0.38 -6.57
C LEU A 140 -20.44 -0.76 -7.24
N LEU A 141 -19.84 -1.66 -6.47
CA LEU A 141 -18.93 -2.71 -6.95
C LEU A 141 -19.48 -4.09 -6.58
N THR A 142 -19.27 -5.07 -7.47
CA THR A 142 -19.54 -6.47 -7.14
C THR A 142 -18.50 -7.02 -6.15
N ALA A 143 -18.83 -8.09 -5.44
CA ALA A 143 -17.91 -8.71 -4.48
C ALA A 143 -16.56 -9.11 -5.13
N GLU A 144 -16.59 -9.62 -6.36
CA GLU A 144 -15.41 -9.94 -7.16
C GLU A 144 -14.57 -8.67 -7.46
N GLN A 145 -15.22 -7.57 -7.83
CA GLN A 145 -14.54 -6.29 -8.11
C GLN A 145 -13.93 -5.69 -6.85
N ILE A 146 -14.57 -5.84 -5.70
CA ILE A 146 -14.05 -5.38 -4.40
C ILE A 146 -12.70 -6.05 -4.10
N VAL A 147 -12.57 -7.34 -4.38
CA VAL A 147 -11.30 -8.06 -4.19
C VAL A 147 -10.24 -7.67 -5.21
N LYS A 148 -10.63 -7.52 -6.49
CA LYS A 148 -9.68 -7.22 -7.60
C LYS A 148 -9.23 -5.77 -7.64
N LYS A 149 -10.10 -4.81 -7.25
CA LYS A 149 -9.87 -3.35 -7.41
C LYS A 149 -9.61 -2.62 -6.10
N ARG A 150 -8.80 -3.19 -5.22
CA ARG A 150 -8.51 -2.63 -3.87
C ARG A 150 -8.00 -1.18 -3.92
N GLU A 151 -7.13 -0.86 -4.88
CA GLU A 151 -6.57 0.50 -5.04
C GLU A 151 -7.62 1.53 -5.48
N GLU A 152 -8.56 1.12 -6.32
CA GLU A 152 -9.66 1.99 -6.75
C GLU A 152 -10.59 2.31 -5.57
N ILE A 153 -10.88 1.31 -4.74
CA ILE A 153 -11.69 1.48 -3.51
C ILE A 153 -10.97 2.42 -2.54
N LYS A 154 -9.67 2.21 -2.30
CA LYS A 154 -8.85 3.06 -1.46
C LYS A 154 -8.94 4.52 -1.89
N THR A 155 -8.69 4.79 -3.16
CA THR A 155 -8.65 6.15 -3.71
C THR A 155 -10.01 6.84 -3.61
N LYS A 156 -11.09 6.15 -3.98
CA LYS A 156 -12.45 6.68 -3.91
C LYS A 156 -12.92 6.89 -2.47
N ALA A 157 -12.62 5.93 -1.58
CA ALA A 157 -12.97 6.04 -0.18
C ALA A 157 -12.22 7.16 0.52
N LEU A 158 -10.92 7.35 0.22
CA LEU A 158 -10.14 8.45 0.74
C LEU A 158 -10.73 9.80 0.31
N ALA A 159 -11.04 9.96 -0.97
CA ALA A 159 -11.63 11.19 -1.50
C ALA A 159 -13.00 11.48 -0.86
N ALA A 160 -13.87 10.47 -0.74
CA ALA A 160 -15.18 10.59 -0.13
C ALA A 160 -15.08 10.90 1.38
N ALA A 161 -14.19 10.22 2.10
CA ALA A 161 -13.96 10.46 3.53
C ALA A 161 -13.39 11.86 3.78
N ALA A 162 -12.39 12.28 3.00
CA ALA A 162 -11.81 13.62 3.11
C ALA A 162 -12.84 14.73 2.85
N HIS A 163 -13.71 14.55 1.86
CA HIS A 163 -14.80 15.48 1.58
C HIS A 163 -15.81 15.58 2.75
N LYS A 164 -16.17 14.44 3.35
CA LYS A 164 -17.15 14.37 4.45
C LYS A 164 -16.59 14.88 5.79
N ILE A 165 -15.29 14.72 6.02
CA ILE A 165 -14.60 15.20 7.23
C ILE A 165 -14.29 16.70 7.15
N GLY A 166 -14.03 17.19 5.93
CA GLY A 166 -13.73 18.60 5.68
C GLY A 166 -12.34 19.01 6.18
N ALA A 167 -12.18 20.31 6.47
CA ALA A 167 -10.91 20.91 6.88
C ALA A 167 -10.55 20.69 8.36
N LEU A 168 -11.45 20.08 9.15
CA LEU A 168 -11.27 19.90 10.58
C LEU A 168 -10.13 18.94 10.90
N LEU A 169 -9.99 17.88 10.09
CA LEU A 169 -8.99 16.84 10.21
C LEU A 169 -8.39 16.52 8.83
N HIS A 170 -7.13 16.14 8.84
CA HIS A 170 -6.47 15.68 7.62
C HIS A 170 -6.33 14.16 7.64
N VAL A 171 -7.11 13.49 6.79
CA VAL A 171 -6.95 12.06 6.52
C VAL A 171 -5.89 11.93 5.43
N GLU A 172 -4.75 11.35 5.77
CA GLU A 172 -3.62 11.23 4.85
C GLU A 172 -3.74 10.00 3.97
N ASP A 173 -4.15 8.87 4.55
CA ASP A 173 -4.31 7.62 3.81
C ASP A 173 -5.31 6.68 4.47
N ILE A 174 -5.88 5.80 3.66
CA ILE A 174 -6.70 4.66 4.08
C ILE A 174 -6.09 3.40 3.50
N VAL A 175 -5.65 2.50 4.37
CA VAL A 175 -5.05 1.22 3.97
C VAL A 175 -6.06 0.12 4.18
N VAL A 176 -6.45 -0.55 3.12
CA VAL A 176 -7.28 -1.77 3.18
C VAL A 176 -6.39 -2.91 3.64
N ARG A 177 -6.63 -3.39 4.85
CA ARG A 177 -5.86 -4.47 5.45
C ARG A 177 -6.36 -5.83 4.99
N ASP A 178 -7.65 -6.06 5.16
CA ASP A 178 -8.28 -7.35 4.87
C ASP A 178 -9.70 -7.17 4.36
N ILE A 179 -10.12 -8.09 3.49
CA ILE A 179 -11.47 -8.14 2.93
C ILE A 179 -11.98 -9.55 3.15
N ASN A 180 -12.91 -9.70 4.08
CA ASN A 180 -13.48 -10.98 4.45
C ASN A 180 -14.86 -11.14 3.78
N LEU A 181 -14.98 -12.17 2.97
CA LEU A 181 -16.24 -12.58 2.35
C LEU A 181 -16.84 -13.77 3.11
N SER A 182 -18.05 -14.16 2.78
CA SER A 182 -18.57 -15.44 3.26
C SER A 182 -17.79 -16.60 2.64
N ASN A 183 -17.55 -17.67 3.41
CA ASN A 183 -16.81 -18.84 2.92
C ASN A 183 -17.38 -19.46 1.65
N GLU A 184 -18.68 -19.39 1.47
CA GLU A 184 -19.36 -19.90 0.26
C GLU A 184 -19.06 -19.02 -0.95
N LEU A 185 -19.08 -17.72 -0.78
CA LEU A 185 -18.76 -16.76 -1.83
C LEU A 185 -17.27 -16.82 -2.22
N GLU A 186 -16.39 -16.94 -1.25
CA GLU A 186 -14.95 -17.07 -1.48
C GLU A 186 -14.65 -18.30 -2.36
N LYS A 187 -15.20 -19.47 -2.02
CA LYS A 187 -15.09 -20.69 -2.83
C LYS A 187 -15.69 -20.54 -4.23
N ALA A 188 -16.82 -19.84 -4.35
CA ALA A 188 -17.44 -19.62 -5.66
C ALA A 188 -16.59 -18.70 -6.55
N ILE A 189 -16.01 -17.64 -5.98
CA ILE A 189 -15.09 -16.75 -6.68
C ILE A 189 -13.80 -17.48 -7.09
N GLU A 190 -13.21 -18.26 -6.17
CA GLU A 190 -12.03 -19.08 -6.48
C GLU A 190 -12.30 -20.07 -7.63
N ALA A 191 -13.42 -20.81 -7.56
CA ALA A 191 -13.80 -21.75 -8.60
C ALA A 191 -13.99 -21.04 -9.96
N LYS A 192 -14.62 -19.89 -9.98
CA LYS A 192 -14.78 -19.05 -11.19
C LYS A 192 -13.43 -18.59 -11.73
N MET A 193 -12.54 -18.10 -10.88
CA MET A 193 -11.21 -17.64 -11.29
C MET A 193 -10.36 -18.80 -11.86
N VAL A 194 -10.43 -19.99 -11.27
CA VAL A 194 -9.76 -21.19 -11.78
C VAL A 194 -10.32 -21.57 -13.15
N ALA A 195 -11.64 -21.56 -13.32
CA ALA A 195 -12.26 -21.86 -14.61
C ALA A 195 -11.90 -20.81 -15.69
N GLU A 196 -11.90 -19.53 -15.37
CA GLU A 196 -11.44 -18.45 -16.26
C GLU A 196 -9.97 -18.62 -16.66
N GLN A 197 -9.10 -18.97 -15.70
CA GLN A 197 -7.70 -19.21 -15.96
C GLN A 197 -7.49 -20.41 -16.89
N GLN A 198 -8.21 -21.52 -16.65
CA GLN A 198 -8.16 -22.70 -17.53
C GLN A 198 -8.66 -22.38 -18.94
N ALA A 199 -9.76 -21.61 -19.06
CA ALA A 199 -10.27 -21.18 -20.37
C ALA A 199 -9.27 -20.29 -21.11
N ASN A 200 -8.61 -19.38 -20.42
CA ASN A 200 -7.58 -18.53 -21.00
C ASN A 200 -6.36 -19.36 -21.43
N GLN A 201 -5.91 -20.31 -20.60
CA GLN A 201 -4.82 -21.21 -20.94
C GLN A 201 -5.15 -22.03 -22.20
N ALA A 202 -6.36 -22.59 -22.28
CA ALA A 202 -6.80 -23.33 -23.47
C ALA A 202 -6.80 -22.45 -24.73
N ARG A 203 -7.25 -21.18 -24.62
CA ARG A 203 -7.17 -20.22 -25.75
C ARG A 203 -5.75 -19.92 -26.17
N PHE A 204 -4.84 -19.71 -25.23
CA PHE A 204 -3.42 -19.50 -25.55
C PHE A 204 -2.80 -20.72 -26.23
N THR A 205 -3.09 -21.92 -25.74
CA THR A 205 -2.62 -23.17 -26.36
C THR A 205 -3.18 -23.32 -27.78
N GLN A 206 -4.45 -23.00 -28.01
CA GLN A 206 -5.04 -23.00 -29.35
C GLN A 206 -4.35 -22.03 -30.30
N ILE A 207 -4.13 -20.78 -29.85
CA ILE A 207 -3.43 -19.76 -30.65
C ILE A 207 -1.99 -20.21 -30.94
N GLN A 208 -1.30 -20.73 -29.94
CA GLN A 208 0.07 -21.25 -30.11
C GLN A 208 0.12 -22.36 -31.17
N THR A 209 -0.76 -23.36 -31.07
CA THR A 209 -0.83 -24.47 -32.06
C THR A 209 -1.15 -23.97 -33.46
N GLN A 210 -2.03 -22.96 -33.58
CA GLN A 210 -2.34 -22.32 -34.87
C GLN A 210 -1.11 -21.62 -35.44
N VAL A 211 -0.41 -20.81 -34.65
CA VAL A 211 0.80 -20.09 -35.07
C VAL A 211 1.91 -21.08 -35.44
N GLU A 212 2.09 -22.16 -34.69
CA GLU A 212 3.05 -23.21 -35.01
C GLU A 212 2.72 -23.88 -36.34
N ALA A 213 1.44 -24.21 -36.59
CA ALA A 213 1.00 -24.80 -37.86
C ALA A 213 1.20 -23.84 -39.04
N GLU A 214 0.85 -22.57 -38.90
CA GLU A 214 1.09 -21.52 -39.91
C GLU A 214 2.58 -21.32 -40.18
N THR A 215 3.40 -21.32 -39.13
CA THR A 215 4.87 -21.21 -39.24
C THR A 215 5.46 -22.41 -39.99
N ALA A 216 4.99 -23.62 -39.71
CA ALA A 216 5.42 -24.83 -40.41
C ALA A 216 5.04 -24.77 -41.90
N ILE A 217 3.84 -24.30 -42.24
CA ILE A 217 3.40 -24.13 -43.64
C ILE A 217 4.28 -23.09 -44.35
N ILE A 218 4.55 -21.95 -43.68
CA ILE A 218 5.39 -20.86 -44.25
C ILE A 218 6.82 -21.39 -44.46
N SER A 219 7.37 -22.11 -43.51
CA SER A 219 8.71 -22.69 -43.60
C SER A 219 8.78 -23.72 -44.75
N ALA A 220 7.82 -24.63 -44.83
CA ALA A 220 7.75 -25.62 -45.93
C ALA A 220 7.61 -24.96 -47.33
N LYS A 221 6.81 -23.89 -47.44
CA LYS A 221 6.70 -23.11 -48.70
C LYS A 221 8.03 -22.41 -49.02
N GLY A 222 8.70 -21.81 -48.00
CA GLY A 222 10.01 -21.17 -48.15
C GLY A 222 11.08 -22.19 -48.60
N GLU A 223 11.10 -23.41 -48.06
CA GLU A 223 12.00 -24.46 -48.47
C GLU A 223 11.72 -24.92 -49.90
N ALA A 224 10.45 -25.16 -50.24
CA ALA A 224 10.06 -25.53 -51.60
C ALA A 224 10.48 -24.48 -52.62
N GLU A 225 10.25 -23.20 -52.32
CA GLU A 225 10.68 -22.09 -53.18
C GLU A 225 12.21 -22.01 -53.31
N ALA A 226 12.93 -22.21 -52.20
CA ALA A 226 14.39 -22.23 -52.21
C ALA A 226 14.95 -23.40 -53.06
N ILE A 227 14.29 -24.59 -53.00
CA ILE A 227 14.64 -25.73 -53.85
C ILE A 227 14.35 -25.38 -55.32
N ARG A 228 13.21 -24.78 -55.64
CA ARG A 228 12.84 -24.39 -56.99
C ARG A 228 13.87 -23.41 -57.56
N VAL A 229 14.20 -22.36 -56.85
CA VAL A 229 15.17 -21.33 -57.27
C VAL A 229 16.58 -21.94 -57.44
N ARG A 230 17.01 -22.79 -56.54
CA ARG A 230 18.29 -23.54 -56.67
C ARG A 230 18.29 -24.45 -57.88
N GLY A 231 17.19 -25.19 -58.13
CA GLY A 231 17.04 -26.07 -59.29
C GLY A 231 17.12 -25.31 -60.62
N GLU A 232 16.45 -24.15 -60.73
CA GLU A 232 16.55 -23.27 -61.91
C GLU A 232 17.97 -22.71 -62.11
N ALA A 233 18.62 -22.26 -61.05
CA ALA A 233 20.00 -21.74 -61.13
C ALA A 233 20.99 -22.83 -61.58
N LEU A 234 20.81 -24.08 -61.10
CA LEU A 234 21.64 -25.21 -61.50
C LEU A 234 21.37 -25.63 -62.97
N ARG A 235 20.14 -25.51 -63.46
CA ARG A 235 19.78 -25.77 -64.85
C ARG A 235 20.43 -24.77 -65.81
N LEU A 236 20.52 -23.50 -65.40
CA LEU A 236 21.11 -22.40 -66.19
C LEU A 236 22.67 -22.45 -66.20
N SER A 237 23.30 -23.13 -65.27
CA SER A 237 24.76 -23.20 -65.12
C SER A 237 25.28 -24.62 -64.88
N PRO A 238 25.28 -25.51 -65.87
CA PRO A 238 25.76 -26.89 -65.75
C PRO A 238 27.24 -27.00 -65.32
N SER A 239 28.06 -26.01 -65.68
CA SER A 239 29.48 -25.95 -65.30
C SER A 239 29.68 -25.73 -63.80
N PHE A 240 28.79 -25.03 -63.15
CA PHE A 240 28.80 -24.84 -61.69
C PHE A 240 28.54 -26.16 -60.93
N LEU A 241 27.67 -26.97 -61.46
CA LEU A 241 27.39 -28.29 -60.90
C LEU A 241 28.63 -29.20 -60.95
N ARG A 242 29.36 -29.20 -62.06
CA ARG A 242 30.63 -29.94 -62.15
C ARG A 242 31.67 -29.44 -61.16
N TRP A 243 31.82 -28.13 -61.03
CA TRP A 243 32.74 -27.57 -60.05
C TRP A 243 32.38 -27.93 -58.60
N LYS A 244 31.11 -27.87 -58.25
CA LYS A 244 30.61 -28.19 -56.92
C LYS A 244 30.78 -29.68 -56.57
N ILE A 245 30.69 -30.58 -57.58
CA ILE A 245 30.98 -32.00 -57.40
C ILE A 245 32.44 -32.21 -57.07
N VAL A 246 33.33 -31.52 -57.81
CA VAL A 246 34.78 -31.62 -57.61
C VAL A 246 35.18 -31.04 -56.24
N GLU A 247 34.58 -29.94 -55.80
CA GLU A 247 34.82 -29.29 -54.51
C GLU A 247 34.45 -30.20 -53.33
N ARG A 248 33.39 -30.97 -53.48
CA ARG A 248 32.92 -31.89 -52.42
C ARG A 248 33.48 -33.31 -52.53
N TRP A 249 34.29 -33.57 -53.53
CA TRP A 249 34.87 -34.89 -53.74
C TRP A 249 35.94 -35.19 -52.70
N ASN A 250 35.73 -36.30 -51.96
CA ASN A 250 36.65 -36.76 -50.90
C ASN A 250 37.83 -37.58 -51.39
N GLY A 251 38.10 -37.59 -52.71
CA GLY A 251 39.22 -38.31 -53.34
C GLY A 251 39.06 -39.83 -53.43
N ARG A 252 37.89 -40.38 -53.09
CA ARG A 252 37.63 -41.83 -53.23
C ARG A 252 36.79 -42.06 -54.49
N SER A 253 37.15 -43.08 -55.26
CA SER A 253 36.37 -43.46 -56.43
C SER A 253 34.97 -43.93 -56.04
N PRO A 254 33.88 -43.38 -56.67
CA PRO A 254 32.55 -43.86 -56.40
C PRO A 254 32.40 -45.29 -56.84
N MET A 255 31.78 -46.18 -56.00
CA MET A 255 31.44 -47.55 -56.41
C MET A 255 30.26 -47.42 -57.36
N VAL A 256 30.50 -47.88 -58.64
CA VAL A 256 29.45 -47.99 -59.66
C VAL A 256 28.66 -49.25 -59.35
N VAL A 257 27.43 -49.15 -58.91
CA VAL A 257 26.52 -50.28 -58.84
C VAL A 257 25.83 -50.43 -60.19
N PRO A 258 26.06 -51.48 -60.92
CA PRO A 258 25.35 -51.72 -62.20
C PRO A 258 23.88 -51.94 -61.89
N SER A 259 23.01 -51.00 -62.18
CA SER A 259 21.56 -51.22 -62.23
C SER A 259 21.24 -52.03 -63.47
N GLY A 260 20.59 -53.17 -63.29
CA GLY A 260 20.19 -54.24 -64.19
C GLY A 260 19.76 -53.87 -65.60
N PRO A 261 19.37 -54.91 -66.39
CA PRO A 261 19.37 -54.81 -67.82
C PRO A 261 18.34 -53.81 -68.39
N GLU A 262 18.83 -53.09 -69.36
CA GLU A 262 18.11 -52.24 -70.34
C GLU A 262 17.55 -50.91 -69.96
N ASN A 263 18.21 -49.91 -70.51
CA ASN A 263 17.65 -48.61 -70.98
C ASN A 263 17.27 -47.53 -70.01
N SER A 264 18.16 -47.11 -69.16
CA SER A 264 18.22 -45.72 -68.77
C SER A 264 19.58 -45.36 -68.19
N GLY A 265 20.29 -44.45 -68.84
CA GLY A 265 21.66 -44.02 -68.50
C GLY A 265 21.73 -43.10 -67.25
N ALA A 266 21.22 -43.53 -66.16
CA ALA A 266 21.38 -42.90 -64.84
C ALA A 266 22.16 -43.80 -63.91
N ALA A 267 23.49 -43.76 -63.96
CA ALA A 267 24.34 -44.28 -62.90
C ALA A 267 24.10 -43.49 -61.64
N LEU A 268 23.43 -44.14 -60.66
CA LEU A 268 23.25 -43.55 -59.33
C LEU A 268 24.57 -43.68 -58.59
N LEU A 269 25.33 -42.61 -58.46
CA LEU A 269 26.54 -42.50 -57.66
C LEU A 269 26.11 -42.35 -56.20
N LEU A 270 26.13 -43.44 -55.43
CA LEU A 270 25.93 -43.40 -53.99
C LEU A 270 27.28 -43.21 -53.30
N PRO A 271 27.46 -42.19 -52.44
CA PRO A 271 28.66 -42.11 -51.59
C PRO A 271 28.63 -43.26 -50.57
N VAL A 272 29.64 -44.07 -50.56
CA VAL A 272 29.84 -45.04 -49.50
C VAL A 272 30.27 -44.30 -48.24
N LEU A 273 29.37 -44.17 -47.28
CA LEU A 273 29.68 -43.76 -45.94
C LEU A 273 30.44 -44.91 -45.26
N ALA A 274 31.72 -44.66 -44.96
CA ALA A 274 32.49 -45.42 -44.01
C ALA A 274 32.51 -44.72 -42.68
#